data_886d3b32284cae02af0485313395434a
#
_entry.id   886d3b32284cae02af0485313395434a
#
_cell.length_a   1.000
_cell.length_b   1.000
_cell.length_c   1.000
_cell.angle_alpha   90.00
_cell.angle_beta   90.00
_cell.angle_gamma   90.00
#
_symmetry.space_group_name_H-M   'P 1'
#
loop_
_entity.id
_entity.type
_entity.pdbx_description
1 polymer ?
#
loop_
_entity_poly.entity_id
_entity_poly.type
_entity_poly.pdbx_seq_one_letter_code
_entity_poly.pdbx_strand_id
1 'polypeptide(L)'
;MTPYVLIVEDETAISTILEYNLKQEGFETGLAEDGDLALLMTEERVPDLILLDWMIPKLSGVEVCRRLRRREATANVPIIMLSARGEEDDRVTGLDVGADDFLVKPFSIPELFARIRALLRRTESNVLSVGITIGALTIDTKGHRVSRAEQEIHLGPTEFRLLEHFMRRPDQVFSREQLLDAVWGHDVYVEARTVDVHIGRLRKALKMEDRKDPIRTVRSAGYALRPEG
;
A
#
# COMPACT_ATOMS: atom_id res chain seq x y z
N MET A 1 -6.27 11.90 -16.50
CA MET A 1 -5.14 12.72 -15.97
C MET A 1 -3.90 11.85 -15.98
N THR A 2 -2.75 12.43 -16.28
CA THR A 2 -1.46 11.73 -16.21
C THR A 2 -1.11 11.52 -14.74
N PRO A 3 -0.85 10.27 -14.28
CA PRO A 3 -0.52 10.04 -12.88
C PRO A 3 0.81 10.71 -12.51
N TYR A 4 0.84 11.35 -11.33
CA TYR A 4 2.02 12.02 -10.78
C TYR A 4 2.72 11.13 -9.76
N VAL A 5 4.01 10.83 -10.02
CA VAL A 5 4.86 10.01 -9.15
C VAL A 5 5.94 10.89 -8.51
N LEU A 6 5.97 10.92 -7.18
CA LEU A 6 7.04 11.57 -6.42
C LEU A 6 8.16 10.56 -6.17
N ILE A 7 9.37 10.88 -6.62
CA ILE A 7 10.60 10.11 -6.38
C ILE A 7 11.35 10.81 -5.25
N VAL A 8 11.63 10.07 -4.18
CA VAL A 8 12.39 10.55 -3.01
C VAL A 8 13.66 9.72 -2.91
N GLU A 9 14.75 10.26 -3.44
CA GLU A 9 16.03 9.56 -3.64
C GLU A 9 17.16 10.59 -3.71
N ASP A 10 18.19 10.47 -2.88
CA ASP A 10 19.34 11.39 -2.85
C ASP A 10 20.44 11.03 -3.84
N GLU A 11 20.48 9.77 -4.29
CA GLU A 11 21.44 9.35 -5.30
C GLU A 11 21.00 9.77 -6.70
N THR A 12 21.64 10.82 -7.24
CA THR A 12 21.30 11.41 -8.54
C THR A 12 21.29 10.41 -9.70
N ALA A 13 22.17 9.40 -9.66
CA ALA A 13 22.20 8.36 -10.70
C ALA A 13 20.92 7.53 -10.71
N ILE A 14 20.41 7.15 -9.53
CA ILE A 14 19.20 6.35 -9.39
C ILE A 14 17.98 7.21 -9.73
N SER A 15 17.87 8.42 -9.15
CA SER A 15 16.72 9.30 -9.38
C SER A 15 16.58 9.68 -10.85
N THR A 16 17.69 9.91 -11.57
CA THR A 16 17.70 10.18 -13.03
C THR A 16 17.18 8.98 -13.83
N ILE A 17 17.62 7.76 -13.50
CA ILE A 17 17.16 6.54 -14.18
C ILE A 17 15.66 6.32 -13.92
N LEU A 18 15.21 6.50 -12.69
CA LEU A 18 13.80 6.38 -12.33
C LEU A 18 12.94 7.40 -13.07
N GLU A 19 13.35 8.66 -13.03
CA GLU A 19 12.64 9.75 -13.70
C GLU A 19 12.53 9.52 -15.21
N TYR A 20 13.66 9.18 -15.86
CA TYR A 20 13.66 8.89 -17.29
C TYR A 20 12.68 7.78 -17.67
N ASN A 21 12.72 6.65 -16.97
CA ASN A 21 11.87 5.51 -17.28
C ASN A 21 10.39 5.80 -16.98
N LEU A 22 10.08 6.50 -15.89
CA LEU A 22 8.71 6.91 -15.55
C LEU A 22 8.11 7.84 -16.60
N LYS A 23 8.88 8.82 -17.08
CA LYS A 23 8.45 9.73 -18.16
C LYS A 23 8.20 8.98 -19.47
N GLN A 24 9.01 7.98 -19.79
CA GLN A 24 8.80 7.13 -20.99
C GLN A 24 7.49 6.32 -20.91
N GLU A 25 7.11 5.88 -19.72
CA GLU A 25 5.83 5.19 -19.48
C GLU A 25 4.63 6.15 -19.31
N GLY A 26 4.86 7.45 -19.49
CA GLY A 26 3.80 8.45 -19.49
C GLY A 26 3.42 9.00 -18.12
N PHE A 27 4.26 8.83 -17.10
CA PHE A 27 4.05 9.43 -15.79
C PHE A 27 4.58 10.87 -15.73
N GLU A 28 3.92 11.73 -14.96
CA GLU A 28 4.50 12.97 -14.49
C GLU A 28 5.34 12.69 -13.24
N THR A 29 6.49 13.36 -13.08
CA THR A 29 7.43 13.06 -12.00
C THR A 29 7.80 14.31 -11.21
N GLY A 30 7.98 14.16 -9.90
CA GLY A 30 8.67 15.09 -9.02
C GLY A 30 9.87 14.41 -8.39
N LEU A 31 10.91 15.19 -8.09
CA LEU A 31 12.14 14.71 -7.45
C LEU A 31 12.35 15.43 -6.12
N ALA A 32 12.58 14.67 -5.07
CA ALA A 32 12.99 15.17 -3.76
C ALA A 32 14.28 14.46 -3.36
N GLU A 33 15.32 15.23 -3.03
CA GLU A 33 16.63 14.71 -2.62
C GLU A 33 16.74 14.43 -1.12
N ASP A 34 15.74 14.82 -0.34
CA ASP A 34 15.68 14.60 1.10
C ASP A 34 14.23 14.53 1.62
N GLY A 35 14.09 14.09 2.87
CA GLY A 35 12.79 13.87 3.47
C GLY A 35 11.99 15.15 3.76
N ASP A 36 12.65 16.28 4.04
CA ASP A 36 11.94 17.54 4.27
C ASP A 36 11.35 18.08 2.97
N LEU A 37 12.13 18.03 1.88
CA LEU A 37 11.66 18.41 0.55
C LEU A 37 10.50 17.51 0.09
N ALA A 38 10.60 16.19 0.35
CA ALA A 38 9.52 15.27 0.04
C ALA A 38 8.20 15.65 0.73
N LEU A 39 8.25 15.98 2.02
CA LEU A 39 7.05 16.41 2.76
C LEU A 39 6.49 17.73 2.24
N LEU A 40 7.36 18.71 1.92
CA LEU A 40 6.95 19.98 1.35
C LEU A 40 6.24 19.79 0.00
N MET A 41 6.83 19.01 -0.91
CA MET A 41 6.24 18.73 -2.22
C MET A 41 4.87 18.05 -2.12
N THR A 42 4.68 17.16 -1.12
CA THR A 42 3.37 16.52 -0.90
C THR A 42 2.32 17.48 -0.32
N GLU A 43 2.72 18.59 0.30
CA GLU A 43 1.81 19.66 0.72
C GLU A 43 1.37 20.53 -0.47
N GLU A 44 2.29 20.78 -1.40
CA GLU A 44 1.99 21.57 -2.60
C GLU A 44 1.10 20.79 -3.59
N ARG A 45 1.43 19.52 -3.79
CA ARG A 45 0.68 18.63 -4.67
C ARG A 45 0.73 17.19 -4.17
N VAL A 46 -0.43 16.63 -3.90
CA VAL A 46 -0.56 15.21 -3.49
C VAL A 46 -0.24 14.30 -4.67
N PRO A 47 0.76 13.41 -4.57
CA PRO A 47 1.10 12.48 -5.64
C PRO A 47 0.13 11.29 -5.70
N ASP A 48 0.06 10.64 -6.87
CA ASP A 48 -0.68 9.40 -7.06
C ASP A 48 0.09 8.18 -6.55
N LEU A 49 1.44 8.29 -6.45
CA LEU A 49 2.34 7.26 -5.90
C LEU A 49 3.65 7.90 -5.46
N ILE A 50 4.27 7.33 -4.43
CA ILE A 50 5.59 7.74 -3.94
C ILE A 50 6.55 6.56 -4.04
N LEU A 51 7.70 6.79 -4.69
CA LEU A 51 8.90 5.95 -4.58
C LEU A 51 9.79 6.58 -3.52
N LEU A 52 10.05 5.86 -2.43
CA LEU A 52 10.71 6.43 -1.25
C LEU A 52 11.91 5.59 -0.86
N ASP A 53 13.10 6.14 -1.01
CA ASP A 53 14.29 5.47 -0.46
C ASP A 53 14.23 5.43 1.06
N TRP A 54 14.68 4.33 1.59
CA TRP A 54 14.85 4.09 3.02
C TRP A 54 15.87 5.05 3.65
N MET A 55 17.01 5.23 2.96
CA MET A 55 18.18 5.97 3.44
C MET A 55 18.31 7.30 2.70
N ILE A 56 17.60 8.31 3.14
CA ILE A 56 17.70 9.68 2.62
C ILE A 56 18.16 10.66 3.70
N PRO A 57 18.78 11.78 3.32
CA PRO A 57 19.23 12.81 4.26
C PRO A 57 18.10 13.47 5.04
N LYS A 58 18.46 14.11 6.16
CA LYS A 58 17.63 14.86 7.09
C LYS A 58 16.61 13.98 7.81
N LEU A 59 15.56 13.52 7.13
CA LEU A 59 14.57 12.59 7.66
C LEU A 59 14.69 11.26 6.91
N SER A 60 14.77 10.15 7.64
CA SER A 60 14.77 8.82 7.01
C SER A 60 13.47 8.56 6.27
N GLY A 61 13.50 7.72 5.22
CA GLY A 61 12.30 7.32 4.48
C GLY A 61 11.21 6.73 5.39
N VAL A 62 11.62 5.99 6.42
CA VAL A 62 10.71 5.46 7.46
C VAL A 62 9.94 6.58 8.17
N GLU A 63 10.62 7.64 8.55
CA GLU A 63 9.96 8.76 9.25
C GLU A 63 9.09 9.58 8.29
N VAL A 64 9.53 9.78 7.03
CA VAL A 64 8.70 10.39 5.97
C VAL A 64 7.42 9.58 5.77
N CYS A 65 7.52 8.26 5.59
CA CYS A 65 6.37 7.37 5.45
C CYS A 65 5.40 7.51 6.63
N ARG A 66 5.92 7.48 7.87
CA ARG A 66 5.11 7.63 9.09
C ARG A 66 4.35 8.95 9.12
N ARG A 67 4.99 10.07 8.72
CA ARG A 67 4.35 11.39 8.69
C ARG A 67 3.28 11.48 7.59
N LEU A 68 3.55 10.93 6.41
CA LEU A 68 2.58 10.87 5.32
C LEU A 68 1.33 10.08 5.73
N ARG A 69 1.47 8.96 6.44
CA ARG A 69 0.35 8.15 6.93
C ARG A 69 -0.50 8.83 8.00
N ARG A 70 0.04 9.81 8.70
CA ARG A 70 -0.70 10.60 9.71
C ARG A 70 -1.47 11.78 9.13
N ARG A 71 -1.21 12.18 7.89
CA ARG A 71 -1.88 13.28 7.20
C ARG A 71 -3.04 12.76 6.37
N GLU A 72 -4.23 13.27 6.57
CA GLU A 72 -5.44 12.83 5.85
C GLU A 72 -5.25 12.87 4.33
N ALA A 73 -4.68 13.94 3.79
CA ALA A 73 -4.45 14.12 2.36
C ALA A 73 -3.53 13.05 1.74
N THR A 74 -2.57 12.51 2.49
CA THR A 74 -1.57 11.57 2.00
C THR A 74 -1.69 10.17 2.59
N ALA A 75 -2.60 9.97 3.55
CA ALA A 75 -2.77 8.69 4.24
C ALA A 75 -3.01 7.51 3.28
N ASN A 76 -3.69 7.78 2.17
CA ASN A 76 -4.06 6.78 1.17
C ASN A 76 -3.18 6.78 -0.09
N VAL A 77 -2.13 7.60 -0.15
CA VAL A 77 -1.19 7.61 -1.27
C VAL A 77 -0.34 6.33 -1.23
N PRO A 78 -0.27 5.55 -2.32
CA PRO A 78 0.60 4.37 -2.37
C PRO A 78 2.07 4.74 -2.20
N ILE A 79 2.78 3.99 -1.36
CA ILE A 79 4.22 4.17 -1.12
C ILE A 79 4.94 2.85 -1.41
N ILE A 80 5.89 2.88 -2.35
CA ILE A 80 6.87 1.81 -2.54
C ILE A 80 8.16 2.25 -1.86
N MET A 81 8.59 1.49 -0.85
CA MET A 81 9.86 1.72 -0.19
C MET A 81 10.99 1.10 -1.00
N LEU A 82 12.05 1.86 -1.28
CA LEU A 82 13.28 1.38 -1.92
C LEU A 82 14.36 1.17 -0.85
N SER A 83 15.09 0.05 -0.87
CA SER A 83 16.15 -0.20 0.12
C SER A 83 17.34 -0.93 -0.47
N ALA A 84 18.54 -0.57 -0.04
CA ALA A 84 19.79 -1.22 -0.44
C ALA A 84 20.02 -2.59 0.24
N ARG A 85 19.25 -2.95 1.28
CA ARG A 85 19.42 -4.20 2.04
C ARG A 85 18.11 -4.97 2.14
N GLY A 86 18.19 -6.24 1.78
CA GLY A 86 17.09 -7.20 1.91
C GLY A 86 17.12 -7.95 3.25
N GLU A 87 17.51 -7.32 4.37
CA GLU A 87 17.35 -7.95 5.67
C GLU A 87 15.84 -8.02 5.99
N GLU A 88 15.41 -9.20 6.40
CA GLU A 88 14.00 -9.51 6.67
C GLU A 88 13.39 -8.54 7.70
N ASP A 89 14.20 -8.11 8.66
CA ASP A 89 13.79 -7.16 9.70
C ASP A 89 13.56 -5.73 9.15
N ASP A 90 14.31 -5.29 8.14
CA ASP A 90 14.10 -3.99 7.49
C ASP A 90 12.80 -3.96 6.67
N ARG A 91 12.50 -5.07 5.99
CA ARG A 91 11.24 -5.23 5.23
C ARG A 91 10.02 -5.21 6.16
N VAL A 92 10.07 -5.95 7.26
CA VAL A 92 9.00 -5.96 8.26
C VAL A 92 8.83 -4.57 8.85
N THR A 93 9.93 -3.89 9.20
CA THR A 93 9.91 -2.53 9.76
C THR A 93 9.32 -1.52 8.76
N GLY A 94 9.73 -1.54 7.49
CA GLY A 94 9.21 -0.63 6.45
C GLY A 94 7.72 -0.83 6.18
N LEU A 95 7.31 -2.07 6.11
CA LEU A 95 5.90 -2.41 5.99
C LEU A 95 5.13 -2.03 7.26
N ASP A 96 5.64 -2.25 8.46
CA ASP A 96 4.99 -1.88 9.74
C ASP A 96 4.80 -0.36 9.89
N VAL A 97 5.64 0.44 9.26
CA VAL A 97 5.55 1.91 9.29
C VAL A 97 4.46 2.45 8.36
N GLY A 98 4.00 1.67 7.37
CA GLY A 98 2.93 2.11 6.51
C GLY A 98 3.23 2.05 5.00
N ALA A 99 4.38 1.57 4.55
CA ALA A 99 4.62 1.32 3.12
C ALA A 99 3.65 0.26 2.57
N ASP A 100 3.26 0.38 1.32
CA ASP A 100 2.36 -0.55 0.64
C ASP A 100 3.10 -1.68 -0.05
N ASP A 101 4.33 -1.40 -0.44
CA ASP A 101 5.22 -2.37 -1.06
C ASP A 101 6.68 -2.01 -0.76
N PHE A 102 7.58 -2.96 -1.02
CA PHE A 102 8.99 -2.85 -0.74
C PHE A 102 9.80 -3.41 -1.90
N LEU A 103 10.83 -2.70 -2.36
CA LEU A 103 11.67 -3.09 -3.47
C LEU A 103 13.14 -2.98 -3.09
N VAL A 104 13.87 -4.10 -3.22
CA VAL A 104 15.29 -4.19 -2.85
C VAL A 104 16.16 -3.75 -4.01
N LYS A 105 17.10 -2.84 -3.75
CA LYS A 105 18.16 -2.43 -4.69
C LYS A 105 19.28 -3.50 -4.74
N PRO A 106 19.81 -3.88 -5.91
CA PRO A 106 19.38 -3.43 -7.23
C PRO A 106 18.12 -4.14 -7.72
N PHE A 107 17.21 -3.39 -8.33
CA PHE A 107 15.97 -3.90 -8.91
C PHE A 107 15.93 -3.71 -10.43
N SER A 108 15.09 -4.47 -11.10
CA SER A 108 14.85 -4.28 -12.52
C SER A 108 13.73 -3.24 -12.77
N ILE A 109 13.87 -2.47 -13.85
CA ILE A 109 12.84 -1.51 -14.25
C ILE A 109 11.48 -2.20 -14.53
N PRO A 110 11.41 -3.37 -15.21
CA PRO A 110 10.17 -4.11 -15.37
C PRO A 110 9.51 -4.49 -14.04
N GLU A 111 10.28 -4.90 -13.03
CA GLU A 111 9.76 -5.23 -11.69
C GLU A 111 9.15 -4.00 -11.03
N LEU A 112 9.86 -2.86 -11.04
CA LEU A 112 9.35 -1.60 -10.49
C LEU A 112 8.02 -1.23 -11.15
N PHE A 113 7.91 -1.28 -12.47
CA PHE A 113 6.67 -0.95 -13.17
C PHE A 113 5.54 -1.95 -12.92
N ALA A 114 5.84 -3.23 -12.74
CA ALA A 114 4.83 -4.21 -12.34
C ALA A 114 4.18 -3.81 -10.99
N ARG A 115 5.00 -3.38 -10.02
CA ARG A 115 4.55 -2.92 -8.69
C ARG A 115 3.79 -1.59 -8.78
N ILE A 116 4.29 -0.61 -9.53
CA ILE A 116 3.62 0.68 -9.76
C ILE A 116 2.22 0.44 -10.36
N ARG A 117 2.13 -0.36 -11.44
CA ARG A 117 0.85 -0.69 -12.07
C ARG A 117 -0.09 -1.43 -11.13
N ALA A 118 0.43 -2.36 -10.32
CA ALA A 118 -0.37 -3.07 -9.32
C ALA A 118 -0.97 -2.10 -8.29
N LEU A 119 -0.22 -1.09 -7.86
CA LEU A 119 -0.69 -0.09 -6.91
C LEU A 119 -1.61 0.97 -7.54
N LEU A 120 -1.35 1.42 -8.76
CA LEU A 120 -2.15 2.44 -9.45
C LEU A 120 -3.42 1.91 -10.13
N ARG A 121 -3.55 0.62 -10.40
CA ARG A 121 -4.76 -0.01 -11.02
C ARG A 121 -6.08 0.29 -10.29
N ARG A 122 -6.03 0.98 -9.16
CA ARG A 122 -7.17 1.47 -8.38
C ARG A 122 -8.04 2.49 -9.11
N THR A 123 -7.41 3.38 -9.89
CA THR A 123 -8.08 4.54 -10.50
C THR A 123 -8.97 4.14 -11.66
N GLU A 124 -8.72 3.00 -12.30
CA GLU A 124 -9.44 2.58 -13.50
C GLU A 124 -10.56 1.55 -13.25
N SER A 125 -10.60 0.92 -12.08
CA SER A 125 -11.61 -0.13 -11.76
C SER A 125 -12.97 0.45 -11.34
N ASN A 126 -13.35 1.60 -11.85
CA ASN A 126 -14.51 2.39 -11.46
C ASN A 126 -15.75 2.14 -12.32
N VAL A 127 -16.05 0.89 -12.65
CA VAL A 127 -17.33 0.55 -13.27
C VAL A 127 -18.11 -0.41 -12.36
N LEU A 128 -19.16 0.15 -11.72
CA LEU A 128 -20.23 -0.56 -11.02
C LEU A 128 -19.83 -1.31 -9.72
N SER A 129 -19.57 -0.59 -8.63
CA SER A 129 -19.72 -1.22 -7.33
C SER A 129 -20.39 -0.28 -6.32
N VAL A 130 -21.59 -0.68 -6.00
CA VAL A 130 -22.34 -0.30 -4.79
C VAL A 130 -21.48 -0.70 -3.59
N GLY A 131 -21.46 0.10 -2.52
CA GLY A 131 -20.77 -0.26 -1.28
C GLY A 131 -21.12 -1.67 -0.82
N ILE A 132 -20.15 -2.42 -0.31
CA ILE A 132 -20.35 -3.78 0.20
C ILE A 132 -20.50 -3.67 1.71
N THR A 133 -21.61 -4.20 2.25
CA THR A 133 -21.83 -4.25 3.70
C THR A 133 -21.95 -5.71 4.13
N ILE A 134 -21.18 -6.09 5.16
CA ILE A 134 -21.19 -7.43 5.74
C ILE A 134 -21.15 -7.30 7.26
N GLY A 135 -22.24 -7.63 7.92
CA GLY A 135 -22.40 -7.40 9.35
C GLY A 135 -22.20 -5.93 9.69
N ALA A 136 -21.25 -5.63 10.56
CA ALA A 136 -20.93 -4.26 10.96
C ALA A 136 -19.93 -3.55 10.03
N LEU A 137 -19.33 -4.25 9.07
CA LEU A 137 -18.35 -3.70 8.14
C LEU A 137 -19.02 -3.18 6.88
N THR A 138 -18.66 -1.96 6.48
CA THR A 138 -19.07 -1.36 5.21
C THR A 138 -17.83 -0.83 4.48
N ILE A 139 -17.71 -1.13 3.19
CA ILE A 139 -16.69 -0.59 2.31
C ILE A 139 -17.35 0.15 1.16
N ASP A 140 -17.04 1.44 1.03
CA ASP A 140 -17.36 2.25 -0.13
C ASP A 140 -16.16 2.25 -1.09
N THR A 141 -16.25 1.47 -2.14
CA THR A 141 -15.15 1.32 -3.09
C THR A 141 -14.94 2.56 -3.96
N LYS A 142 -15.96 3.42 -4.12
CA LYS A 142 -15.86 4.69 -4.86
C LYS A 142 -15.25 5.80 -4.03
N GLY A 143 -15.74 5.94 -2.80
CA GLY A 143 -15.26 6.95 -1.87
C GLY A 143 -13.97 6.55 -1.15
N HIS A 144 -13.45 5.33 -1.39
CA HIS A 144 -12.31 4.76 -0.64
C HIS A 144 -12.48 4.84 0.89
N ARG A 145 -13.71 4.63 1.36
CA ARG A 145 -14.04 4.71 2.77
C ARG A 145 -14.41 3.34 3.33
N VAL A 146 -14.00 3.12 4.56
CA VAL A 146 -14.35 1.93 5.33
C VAL A 146 -14.96 2.37 6.65
N SER A 147 -16.02 1.71 7.07
CA SER A 147 -16.58 1.88 8.40
C SER A 147 -16.88 0.53 9.04
N ARG A 148 -16.81 0.49 10.37
CA ARG A 148 -17.24 -0.65 11.16
C ARG A 148 -18.12 -0.15 12.30
N ALA A 149 -19.35 -0.64 12.41
CA ALA A 149 -20.35 -0.15 13.37
C ALA A 149 -20.47 1.39 13.33
N GLU A 150 -20.57 1.95 12.12
CA GLU A 150 -20.68 3.40 11.84
C GLU A 150 -19.44 4.26 12.18
N GLN A 151 -18.39 3.66 12.75
CA GLN A 151 -17.11 4.34 12.94
C GLN A 151 -16.25 4.24 11.69
N GLU A 152 -15.79 5.38 11.20
CA GLU A 152 -14.87 5.43 10.07
C GLU A 152 -13.50 4.84 10.43
N ILE A 153 -12.96 4.02 9.53
CA ILE A 153 -11.66 3.35 9.69
C ILE A 153 -10.75 3.75 8.54
N HIS A 154 -9.59 4.27 8.89
CA HIS A 154 -8.57 4.61 7.90
C HIS A 154 -7.71 3.39 7.61
N LEU A 155 -7.70 2.97 6.34
CA LEU A 155 -6.88 1.87 5.83
C LEU A 155 -5.88 2.42 4.81
N GLY A 156 -4.66 1.87 4.86
CA GLY A 156 -3.72 2.04 3.75
C GLY A 156 -4.25 1.35 2.49
N PRO A 157 -3.71 1.73 1.34
CA PRO A 157 -4.16 1.18 0.06
C PRO A 157 -4.18 -0.34 -0.02
N THR A 158 -3.19 -0.99 0.51
CA THR A 158 -3.08 -2.46 0.44
C THR A 158 -4.05 -3.14 1.39
N GLU A 159 -4.23 -2.61 2.60
CA GLU A 159 -5.23 -3.08 3.56
C GLU A 159 -6.65 -2.92 3.01
N PHE A 160 -6.92 -1.80 2.33
CA PHE A 160 -8.20 -1.57 1.67
C PHE A 160 -8.49 -2.64 0.61
N ARG A 161 -7.54 -2.96 -0.27
CA ARG A 161 -7.69 -4.02 -1.29
C ARG A 161 -7.87 -5.41 -0.68
N LEU A 162 -7.12 -5.72 0.39
CA LEU A 162 -7.29 -6.98 1.12
C LEU A 162 -8.71 -7.08 1.69
N LEU A 163 -9.19 -6.02 2.35
CA LEU A 163 -10.54 -6.01 2.90
C LEU A 163 -11.60 -6.14 1.81
N GLU A 164 -11.47 -5.38 0.72
CA GLU A 164 -12.37 -5.48 -0.43
C GLU A 164 -12.41 -6.90 -0.99
N HIS A 165 -11.23 -7.52 -1.18
CA HIS A 165 -11.15 -8.88 -1.69
C HIS A 165 -11.88 -9.88 -0.78
N PHE A 166 -11.69 -9.78 0.53
CA PHE A 166 -12.40 -10.60 1.50
C PHE A 166 -13.90 -10.32 1.51
N MET A 167 -14.32 -9.06 1.48
CA MET A 167 -15.74 -8.69 1.53
C MET A 167 -16.50 -9.10 0.27
N ARG A 168 -15.84 -9.24 -0.86
CA ARG A 168 -16.46 -9.80 -2.08
C ARG A 168 -16.76 -11.29 -1.97
N ARG A 169 -16.09 -12.01 -1.08
CA ARG A 169 -16.23 -13.47 -0.88
C ARG A 169 -16.11 -13.82 0.60
N PRO A 170 -17.12 -13.47 1.41
CA PRO A 170 -17.12 -13.76 2.84
C PRO A 170 -17.03 -15.27 3.11
N ASP A 171 -16.46 -15.63 4.24
CA ASP A 171 -16.19 -17.01 4.69
C ASP A 171 -15.26 -17.85 3.81
N GLN A 172 -14.91 -17.39 2.61
CA GLN A 172 -13.94 -18.08 1.78
C GLN A 172 -12.54 -17.96 2.40
N VAL A 173 -11.84 -19.10 2.47
CA VAL A 173 -10.44 -19.13 2.89
C VAL A 173 -9.56 -18.89 1.67
N PHE A 174 -8.64 -17.94 1.78
CA PHE A 174 -7.64 -17.65 0.74
C PHE A 174 -6.25 -17.99 1.26
N SER A 175 -5.46 -18.67 0.46
CA SER A 175 -4.04 -18.87 0.75
C SER A 175 -3.27 -17.55 0.65
N ARG A 176 -2.03 -17.54 1.17
CA ARG A 176 -1.17 -16.37 1.05
C ARG A 176 -0.87 -16.01 -0.39
N GLU A 177 -0.62 -17.01 -1.22
CA GLU A 177 -0.37 -16.87 -2.65
C GLU A 177 -1.60 -16.29 -3.36
N GLN A 178 -2.80 -16.77 -3.06
CA GLN A 178 -4.04 -16.25 -3.63
C GLN A 178 -4.29 -14.77 -3.24
N LEU A 179 -4.00 -14.40 -2.00
CA LEU A 179 -4.11 -13.01 -1.55
C LEU A 179 -3.04 -12.13 -2.19
N LEU A 180 -1.84 -12.66 -2.35
CA LEU A 180 -0.75 -11.98 -3.02
C LEU A 180 -1.10 -11.68 -4.48
N ASP A 181 -1.55 -12.69 -5.23
CA ASP A 181 -1.98 -12.55 -6.60
C ASP A 181 -3.15 -11.55 -6.75
N ALA A 182 -4.12 -11.60 -5.84
CA ALA A 182 -5.28 -10.73 -5.87
C ALA A 182 -4.96 -9.25 -5.60
N VAL A 183 -3.98 -9.00 -4.74
CA VAL A 183 -3.65 -7.64 -4.27
C VAL A 183 -2.44 -7.05 -4.99
N TRP A 184 -1.42 -7.84 -5.29
CA TRP A 184 -0.19 -7.38 -5.96
C TRP A 184 -0.13 -7.77 -7.44
N GLY A 185 -0.83 -8.82 -7.86
CA GLY A 185 -0.83 -9.35 -9.23
C GLY A 185 0.16 -10.50 -9.43
N HIS A 186 -0.03 -11.24 -10.53
CA HIS A 186 0.77 -12.45 -10.82
C HIS A 186 2.23 -12.17 -11.21
N ASP A 187 2.52 -10.94 -11.70
CA ASP A 187 3.83 -10.58 -12.24
C ASP A 187 4.78 -9.98 -11.18
N VAL A 188 4.35 -9.97 -9.91
CA VAL A 188 5.11 -9.31 -8.84
C VAL A 188 5.69 -10.37 -7.91
N TYR A 189 7.01 -10.48 -7.88
CA TYR A 189 7.74 -11.31 -6.92
C TYR A 189 7.71 -10.65 -5.52
N VAL A 190 6.65 -10.92 -4.77
CA VAL A 190 6.52 -10.52 -3.36
C VAL A 190 6.47 -11.79 -2.50
N GLU A 191 7.20 -11.80 -1.40
CA GLU A 191 7.17 -12.94 -0.49
C GLU A 191 5.81 -13.06 0.20
N ALA A 192 5.34 -14.29 0.38
CA ALA A 192 4.07 -14.60 1.03
C ALA A 192 3.95 -13.99 2.45
N ARG A 193 5.09 -13.74 3.11
CA ARG A 193 5.16 -13.09 4.43
C ARG A 193 4.70 -11.62 4.42
N THR A 194 4.81 -10.92 3.29
CA THR A 194 4.26 -9.58 3.13
C THR A 194 2.75 -9.54 3.40
N VAL A 195 2.04 -10.60 2.99
CA VAL A 195 0.61 -10.75 3.28
C VAL A 195 0.35 -10.75 4.79
N ASP A 196 1.16 -11.44 5.58
CA ASP A 196 0.98 -11.55 7.04
C ASP A 196 1.10 -10.18 7.72
N VAL A 197 2.03 -9.33 7.27
CA VAL A 197 2.20 -7.97 7.78
C VAL A 197 0.94 -7.13 7.51
N HIS A 198 0.47 -7.12 6.27
CA HIS A 198 -0.74 -6.36 5.90
C HIS A 198 -2.01 -6.90 6.57
N ILE A 199 -2.12 -8.21 6.78
CA ILE A 199 -3.19 -8.82 7.61
C ILE A 199 -3.10 -8.34 9.06
N GLY A 200 -1.89 -8.27 9.62
CA GLY A 200 -1.66 -7.73 10.96
C GLY A 200 -2.14 -6.28 11.10
N ARG A 201 -1.81 -5.42 10.12
CA ARG A 201 -2.25 -4.02 10.06
C ARG A 201 -3.77 -3.91 9.91
N LEU A 202 -4.34 -4.69 8.97
CA LEU A 202 -5.78 -4.72 8.75
C LEU A 202 -6.53 -5.10 10.03
N ARG A 203 -6.07 -6.12 10.74
CA ARG A 203 -6.61 -6.52 12.05
C ARG A 203 -6.55 -5.39 13.07
N LYS A 204 -5.38 -4.74 13.15
CA LYS A 204 -5.17 -3.62 14.08
C LYS A 204 -6.12 -2.46 13.79
N ALA A 205 -6.31 -2.12 12.51
CA ALA A 205 -7.22 -1.06 12.10
C ALA A 205 -8.70 -1.41 12.33
N LEU A 206 -9.07 -2.68 12.12
CA LEU A 206 -10.43 -3.17 12.33
C LEU A 206 -10.77 -3.48 13.80
N LYS A 207 -9.79 -3.41 14.72
CA LYS A 207 -9.99 -3.78 16.12
C LYS A 207 -10.96 -2.83 16.81
N MET A 208 -11.97 -3.40 17.50
CA MET A 208 -12.90 -2.71 18.40
C MET A 208 -12.94 -3.48 19.72
N GLU A 209 -13.08 -2.76 20.86
CA GLU A 209 -13.03 -3.37 22.21
C GLU A 209 -14.13 -4.40 22.44
N ASP A 210 -15.34 -4.11 21.93
CA ASP A 210 -16.52 -4.96 22.15
C ASP A 210 -16.83 -5.93 21.00
N ARG A 211 -15.91 -6.07 20.02
CA ARG A 211 -16.13 -6.90 18.85
C ARG A 211 -14.99 -7.85 18.56
N LYS A 212 -15.34 -9.04 18.04
CA LYS A 212 -14.36 -10.02 17.63
C LYS A 212 -13.60 -9.56 16.38
N ASP A 213 -12.38 -10.07 16.22
CA ASP A 213 -11.60 -9.87 14.99
C ASP A 213 -12.35 -10.52 13.80
N PRO A 214 -12.71 -9.74 12.77
CA PRO A 214 -13.43 -10.27 11.62
C PRO A 214 -12.51 -11.12 10.71
N ILE A 215 -11.19 -10.94 10.79
CA ILE A 215 -10.24 -11.72 9.99
C ILE A 215 -9.75 -12.92 10.78
N ARG A 216 -10.16 -14.12 10.42
CA ARG A 216 -9.69 -15.35 11.05
C ARG A 216 -8.49 -15.93 10.33
N THR A 217 -7.55 -16.50 11.09
CA THR A 217 -6.49 -17.36 10.56
C THR A 217 -6.99 -18.81 10.50
N VAL A 218 -6.86 -19.43 9.33
CA VAL A 218 -7.09 -20.86 9.15
C VAL A 218 -5.71 -21.52 9.04
N ARG A 219 -5.30 -22.22 10.10
CA ARG A 219 -3.97 -22.84 10.18
C ARG A 219 -3.67 -23.66 8.93
N SER A 220 -2.49 -23.51 8.39
CA SER A 220 -1.99 -24.17 7.17
C SER A 220 -2.76 -23.87 5.88
N ALA A 221 -3.81 -23.05 5.91
CA ALA A 221 -4.63 -22.72 4.74
C ALA A 221 -4.63 -21.23 4.38
N GLY A 222 -4.53 -20.31 5.36
CA GLY A 222 -4.49 -18.86 5.08
C GLY A 222 -5.46 -18.06 5.93
N TYR A 223 -6.22 -17.14 5.30
CA TYR A 223 -7.06 -16.17 5.97
C TYR A 223 -8.46 -16.12 5.37
N ALA A 224 -9.44 -15.73 6.18
CA ALA A 224 -10.82 -15.53 5.75
C ALA A 224 -11.47 -14.39 6.54
N LEU A 225 -12.41 -13.67 5.92
CA LEU A 225 -13.31 -12.76 6.62
C LEU A 225 -14.51 -13.55 7.11
N ARG A 226 -14.82 -13.46 8.40
CA ARG A 226 -16.05 -13.99 8.98
C ARG A 226 -17.02 -12.86 9.21
N PRO A 227 -18.22 -12.89 8.61
CA PRO A 227 -19.27 -11.96 8.96
C PRO A 227 -19.55 -12.00 10.46
N GLU A 228 -19.71 -10.83 11.06
CA GLU A 228 -20.30 -10.76 12.40
C GLU A 228 -21.79 -11.03 12.27
N GLY A 229 -22.27 -12.10 12.90
CA GLY A 229 -23.69 -12.37 13.07
C GLY A 229 -24.29 -11.46 14.13
#